data_9c013ac573f91b662ed64582939d81cc
#
_entry.id   9c013ac573f91b662ed64582939d81cc
#
_cell.length_a   1.000
_cell.length_b   1.000
_cell.length_c   1.000
_cell.angle_alpha   90.00
_cell.angle_beta   90.00
_cell.angle_gamma   90.00
#
_symmetry.space_group_name_H-M   'P 1'
#
loop_
_entity.id
_entity.type
_entity.pdbx_description
1 polymer ?
#
loop_
_entity_poly.entity_id
_entity_poly.type
_entity_poly.pdbx_seq_one_letter_code
_entity_poly.pdbx_strand_id
1 'polypeptide(L)'
;MKKTEYTTFSFDEHAKKCDVDDFLKQMLRTVKGEPIEQEQISLIIEVISGSLSIGQSDALLDLACGNGSLASLLFNECSSYKGIDISAYLIEIARSNFQISDSIAFEASPADVYVKNESQPERFTKVNCFGSLQYLTNEEVSIVLCNLFTRFSNVEKVFLGNMPDKNSYLSFYKDREPTETELNDNNTAIGKWRTKSELGRLANEAGWQVEFTAMPADFYAKHYRFNAVLTR
;
A
#
# COMPACT_ATOMS: atom_id res chain seq x y z
N MET A 1 -28.78 11.63 -22.11
CA MET A 1 -27.51 11.58 -21.37
C MET A 1 -27.40 10.19 -20.74
N LYS A 2 -26.54 9.29 -21.24
CA LYS A 2 -26.26 8.01 -20.59
C LYS A 2 -25.47 8.28 -19.33
N LYS A 3 -26.02 7.97 -18.15
CA LYS A 3 -25.24 7.85 -16.92
C LYS A 3 -24.19 6.77 -17.16
N THR A 4 -22.93 7.16 -17.19
CA THR A 4 -21.81 6.22 -17.10
C THR A 4 -21.87 5.69 -15.66
N GLU A 5 -22.36 4.47 -15.47
CA GLU A 5 -22.20 3.74 -14.22
C GLU A 5 -20.69 3.49 -14.08
N TYR A 6 -20.01 4.27 -13.25
CA TYR A 6 -18.67 3.96 -12.79
C TYR A 6 -18.81 2.76 -11.87
N THR A 7 -18.52 1.58 -12.39
CA THR A 7 -18.38 0.39 -11.56
C THR A 7 -17.19 0.60 -10.63
N THR A 8 -17.45 0.66 -9.33
CA THR A 8 -16.41 0.65 -8.29
C THR A 8 -15.49 -0.53 -8.53
N PHE A 9 -14.18 -0.28 -8.67
CA PHE A 9 -13.21 -1.36 -8.83
C PHE A 9 -13.15 -2.19 -7.54
N SER A 10 -13.40 -3.48 -7.65
CA SER A 10 -13.33 -4.42 -6.53
C SER A 10 -12.14 -5.36 -6.71
N PHE A 11 -11.17 -5.26 -5.81
CA PHE A 11 -10.02 -6.18 -5.78
C PHE A 11 -10.45 -7.63 -5.56
N ASP A 12 -11.47 -7.89 -4.73
CA ASP A 12 -12.06 -9.21 -4.53
C ASP A 12 -12.54 -9.83 -5.85
N GLU A 13 -13.38 -9.07 -6.58
CA GLU A 13 -13.96 -9.55 -7.84
C GLU A 13 -12.91 -9.69 -8.94
N HIS A 14 -11.86 -8.88 -8.91
CA HIS A 14 -10.74 -9.02 -9.82
C HIS A 14 -9.93 -10.28 -9.49
N ALA A 15 -9.52 -10.45 -8.24
CA ALA A 15 -8.70 -11.57 -7.80
C ALA A 15 -9.39 -12.92 -8.02
N LYS A 16 -10.70 -13.02 -7.78
CA LYS A 16 -11.51 -14.23 -8.05
C LYS A 16 -11.56 -14.65 -9.52
N LYS A 17 -11.25 -13.73 -10.46
CA LYS A 17 -11.20 -14.02 -11.91
C LYS A 17 -9.80 -14.43 -12.38
N CYS A 18 -8.79 -14.26 -11.55
CA CYS A 18 -7.43 -14.71 -11.83
C CYS A 18 -7.24 -16.17 -11.43
N ASP A 19 -6.23 -16.82 -12.03
CA ASP A 19 -5.82 -18.14 -11.57
C ASP A 19 -5.39 -18.09 -10.10
N VAL A 20 -5.67 -19.16 -9.36
CA VAL A 20 -5.45 -19.24 -7.91
C VAL A 20 -3.98 -19.03 -7.52
N ASP A 21 -3.05 -19.40 -8.38
CA ASP A 21 -1.61 -19.30 -8.17
C ASP A 21 -0.98 -18.05 -8.83
N ASP A 22 -1.78 -17.23 -9.54
CA ASP A 22 -1.27 -16.02 -10.17
C ASP A 22 -1.37 -14.81 -9.24
N PHE A 23 -0.56 -14.86 -8.18
CA PHE A 23 -0.56 -13.85 -7.12
C PHE A 23 -0.28 -12.42 -7.63
N LEU A 24 0.50 -12.26 -8.68
CA LEU A 24 0.82 -10.94 -9.23
C LEU A 24 -0.36 -10.34 -10.01
N LYS A 25 -1.05 -11.14 -10.82
CA LYS A 25 -2.27 -10.69 -11.51
C LYS A 25 -3.39 -10.38 -10.54
N GLN A 26 -3.59 -11.19 -9.50
CA GLN A 26 -4.58 -10.92 -8.45
C GLN A 26 -4.41 -9.51 -7.84
N MET A 27 -3.17 -9.04 -7.73
CA MET A 27 -2.82 -7.74 -7.15
C MET A 27 -2.58 -6.64 -8.19
N LEU A 28 -2.96 -6.85 -9.46
CA LEU A 28 -2.71 -5.92 -10.57
C LEU A 28 -1.22 -5.50 -10.71
N ARG A 29 -0.29 -6.36 -10.27
CA ARG A 29 1.14 -6.18 -10.53
C ARG A 29 1.49 -6.65 -11.92
N THR A 30 0.96 -5.92 -12.89
CA THR A 30 1.05 -6.27 -14.30
C THR A 30 1.44 -5.06 -15.16
N VAL A 31 2.09 -5.35 -16.29
CA VAL A 31 2.29 -4.39 -17.38
C VAL A 31 1.62 -4.97 -18.62
N LYS A 32 0.66 -4.24 -19.19
CA LYS A 32 -0.17 -4.69 -20.33
C LYS A 32 -0.85 -6.05 -20.11
N GLY A 33 -1.25 -6.33 -18.85
CA GLY A 33 -1.95 -7.56 -18.46
C GLY A 33 -1.03 -8.75 -18.13
N GLU A 34 0.28 -8.65 -18.37
CA GLU A 34 1.25 -9.68 -17.98
C GLU A 34 1.91 -9.33 -16.64
N PRO A 35 2.20 -10.33 -15.78
CA PRO A 35 2.90 -10.13 -14.51
C PRO A 35 4.20 -9.34 -14.71
N ILE A 36 4.52 -8.47 -13.75
CA ILE A 36 5.83 -7.79 -13.75
C ILE A 36 6.96 -8.80 -13.51
N GLU A 37 8.12 -8.52 -14.09
CA GLU A 37 9.30 -9.36 -13.97
C GLU A 37 9.87 -9.38 -12.55
N GLN A 38 10.65 -10.42 -12.21
CA GLN A 38 11.22 -10.61 -10.87
C GLN A 38 12.13 -9.44 -10.45
N GLU A 39 12.81 -8.83 -11.39
CA GLU A 39 13.65 -7.64 -11.19
C GLU A 39 12.83 -6.47 -10.65
N GLN A 40 11.60 -6.29 -11.12
CA GLN A 40 10.70 -5.24 -10.61
C GLN A 40 10.23 -5.54 -9.18
N ILE A 41 10.00 -6.81 -8.85
CA ILE A 41 9.68 -7.24 -7.49
C ILE A 41 10.87 -6.95 -6.56
N SER A 42 12.10 -7.30 -6.99
CA SER A 42 13.32 -7.03 -6.23
C SER A 42 13.49 -5.55 -5.92
N LEU A 43 13.30 -4.67 -6.91
CA LEU A 43 13.32 -3.21 -6.72
C LEU A 43 12.28 -2.73 -5.68
N ILE A 44 11.08 -3.31 -5.68
CA ILE A 44 10.05 -2.96 -4.70
C ILE A 44 10.50 -3.35 -3.29
N ILE A 45 11.00 -4.58 -3.11
CA ILE A 45 11.45 -5.08 -1.80
C ILE A 45 12.63 -4.26 -1.28
N GLU A 46 13.63 -3.98 -2.11
CA GLU A 46 14.78 -3.15 -1.75
C GLU A 46 14.36 -1.75 -1.29
N VAL A 47 13.38 -1.14 -1.97
CA VAL A 47 12.87 0.19 -1.59
C VAL A 47 12.10 0.13 -0.27
N ILE A 48 11.23 -0.87 -0.05
CA ILE A 48 10.50 -1.02 1.21
C ILE A 48 11.48 -1.23 2.36
N SER A 49 12.34 -2.25 2.25
CA SER A 49 13.30 -2.62 3.28
C SER A 49 14.28 -1.49 3.60
N GLY A 50 14.85 -0.87 2.58
CA GLY A 50 15.78 0.25 2.73
C GLY A 50 15.13 1.50 3.34
N SER A 51 13.92 1.88 2.88
CA SER A 51 13.20 3.05 3.41
C SER A 51 12.83 2.88 4.88
N LEU A 52 12.37 1.71 5.26
CA LEU A 52 12.03 1.38 6.64
C LEU A 52 13.27 1.04 7.47
N SER A 53 14.40 0.70 6.83
CA SER A 53 15.60 0.14 7.49
C SER A 53 15.22 -1.07 8.35
N ILE A 54 14.51 -2.03 7.73
CA ILE A 54 14.01 -3.23 8.43
C ILE A 54 15.20 -4.04 8.96
N GLY A 55 15.08 -4.52 10.20
CA GLY A 55 16.06 -5.38 10.85
C GLY A 55 15.41 -6.52 11.63
N GLN A 56 16.23 -7.50 12.05
CA GLN A 56 15.80 -8.72 12.71
C GLN A 56 15.01 -8.53 14.02
N SER A 57 15.08 -7.37 14.63
CA SER A 57 14.33 -7.03 15.84
C SER A 57 13.00 -6.33 15.56
N ASP A 58 12.75 -5.94 14.31
CA ASP A 58 11.56 -5.18 13.97
C ASP A 58 10.30 -6.05 13.90
N ALA A 59 9.19 -5.47 14.35
CA ALA A 59 7.86 -5.99 14.15
C ALA A 59 7.14 -5.15 13.08
N LEU A 60 6.89 -5.74 11.92
CA LEU A 60 6.36 -5.05 10.76
C LEU A 60 4.83 -5.17 10.69
N LEU A 61 4.15 -4.03 10.62
CA LEU A 61 2.74 -3.93 10.24
C LEU A 61 2.65 -3.54 8.76
N ASP A 62 1.90 -4.31 7.97
CA ASP A 62 1.68 -4.06 6.54
C ASP A 62 0.20 -3.77 6.29
N LEU A 63 -0.13 -2.51 6.04
CA LEU A 63 -1.49 -2.04 5.77
C LEU A 63 -1.82 -2.19 4.29
N ALA A 64 -2.93 -2.88 4.01
CA ALA A 64 -3.37 -3.30 2.68
C ALA A 64 -2.35 -4.23 2.00
N CYS A 65 -2.00 -5.32 2.69
CA CYS A 65 -1.01 -6.31 2.27
C CYS A 65 -1.44 -7.18 1.08
N GLY A 66 -2.71 -7.14 0.70
CA GLY A 66 -3.30 -7.96 -0.34
C GLY A 66 -3.21 -9.46 -0.03
N ASN A 67 -2.81 -10.25 -1.03
CA ASN A 67 -2.64 -11.69 -0.90
C ASN A 67 -1.32 -12.14 -0.24
N GLY A 68 -0.52 -11.21 0.31
CA GLY A 68 0.70 -11.50 1.05
C GLY A 68 1.93 -11.87 0.21
N SER A 69 1.81 -12.04 -1.10
CA SER A 69 2.91 -12.53 -1.96
C SER A 69 4.13 -11.60 -1.97
N LEU A 70 3.92 -10.28 -1.97
CA LEU A 70 5.02 -9.32 -1.88
C LEU A 70 5.65 -9.34 -0.48
N ALA A 71 4.81 -9.36 0.54
CA ALA A 71 5.23 -9.33 1.93
C ALA A 71 6.05 -10.56 2.35
N SER A 72 5.78 -11.73 1.74
CA SER A 72 6.50 -12.96 2.03
C SER A 72 8.02 -12.85 1.80
N LEU A 73 8.44 -11.93 0.94
CA LEU A 73 9.85 -11.65 0.67
C LEU A 73 10.54 -10.82 1.78
N LEU A 74 9.76 -10.23 2.70
CA LEU A 74 10.26 -9.46 3.85
C LEU A 74 10.31 -10.27 5.16
N PHE A 75 9.71 -11.46 5.22
CA PHE A 75 9.56 -12.22 6.47
C PHE A 75 10.88 -12.58 7.14
N ASN A 76 11.91 -12.82 6.35
CA ASN A 76 13.24 -13.13 6.88
C ASN A 76 14.03 -11.89 7.32
N GLU A 77 13.49 -10.69 7.12
CA GLU A 77 14.15 -9.44 7.49
C GLU A 77 13.68 -8.90 8.84
N CYS A 78 12.55 -9.40 9.37
CA CYS A 78 11.94 -8.92 10.61
C CYS A 78 11.66 -10.06 11.62
N SER A 79 11.43 -9.70 12.88
CA SER A 79 11.10 -10.66 13.95
C SER A 79 9.67 -11.17 13.85
N SER A 80 8.76 -10.32 13.41
CA SER A 80 7.34 -10.66 13.25
C SER A 80 6.68 -9.75 12.19
N TYR A 81 5.63 -10.28 11.59
CA TYR A 81 4.86 -9.63 10.55
C TYR A 81 3.36 -9.74 10.79
N LYS A 82 2.66 -8.64 10.60
CA LYS A 82 1.19 -8.59 10.60
C LYS A 82 0.71 -7.89 9.35
N GLY A 83 0.04 -8.63 8.45
CA GLY A 83 -0.62 -8.08 7.26
C GLY A 83 -2.11 -7.83 7.50
N ILE A 84 -2.59 -6.67 7.06
CA ILE A 84 -3.99 -6.27 7.12
C ILE A 84 -4.47 -5.93 5.72
N ASP A 85 -5.62 -6.45 5.32
CA ASP A 85 -6.29 -6.07 4.08
C ASP A 85 -7.81 -6.08 4.27
N ILE A 86 -8.52 -5.22 3.56
CA ILE A 86 -9.98 -5.18 3.59
C ILE A 86 -10.61 -6.41 2.94
N SER A 87 -9.90 -7.03 1.99
CA SER A 87 -10.35 -8.18 1.23
C SER A 87 -10.21 -9.47 2.05
N ALA A 88 -11.34 -10.02 2.49
CA ALA A 88 -11.35 -11.33 3.16
C ALA A 88 -10.83 -12.45 2.23
N TYR A 89 -11.11 -12.37 0.93
CA TYR A 89 -10.64 -13.35 -0.06
C TYR A 89 -9.12 -13.34 -0.21
N LEU A 90 -8.51 -12.15 -0.36
CA LEU A 90 -7.05 -12.04 -0.45
C LEU A 90 -6.36 -12.47 0.85
N ILE A 91 -6.95 -12.18 2.00
CA ILE A 91 -6.45 -12.64 3.30
C ILE A 91 -6.51 -14.16 3.46
N GLU A 92 -7.55 -14.82 2.91
CA GLU A 92 -7.61 -16.28 2.88
C GLU A 92 -6.46 -16.87 2.04
N ILE A 93 -6.18 -16.28 0.88
CA ILE A 93 -5.02 -16.66 0.05
C ILE A 93 -3.72 -16.44 0.82
N ALA A 94 -3.55 -15.28 1.49
CA ALA A 94 -2.37 -14.96 2.26
C ALA A 94 -2.13 -15.97 3.40
N ARG A 95 -3.17 -16.30 4.15
CA ARG A 95 -3.09 -17.29 5.23
C ARG A 95 -2.72 -18.68 4.71
N SER A 96 -3.37 -19.12 3.64
CA SER A 96 -3.17 -20.46 3.09
C SER A 96 -1.78 -20.68 2.51
N ASN A 97 -1.15 -19.64 1.96
CA ASN A 97 0.11 -19.76 1.23
C ASN A 97 1.32 -19.21 1.99
N PHE A 98 1.13 -18.21 2.87
CA PHE A 98 2.24 -17.44 3.43
C PHE A 98 2.27 -17.35 4.97
N GLN A 99 1.23 -17.81 5.68
CA GLN A 99 1.27 -17.86 7.16
C GLN A 99 1.99 -19.13 7.64
N ILE A 100 3.32 -19.12 7.52
CA ILE A 100 4.19 -20.29 7.76
C ILE A 100 4.66 -20.44 9.22
N SER A 101 4.35 -19.49 10.10
CA SER A 101 4.72 -19.51 11.51
C SER A 101 3.80 -18.63 12.35
N ASP A 102 3.85 -18.75 13.67
CA ASP A 102 3.07 -17.91 14.61
C ASP A 102 3.50 -16.43 14.61
N SER A 103 4.73 -16.15 14.15
CA SER A 103 5.23 -14.78 14.03
C SER A 103 4.70 -14.05 12.77
N ILE A 104 4.03 -14.77 11.86
CA ILE A 104 3.46 -14.23 10.63
C ILE A 104 1.94 -14.38 10.70
N ALA A 105 1.22 -13.27 10.66
CA ALA A 105 -0.23 -13.28 10.79
C ALA A 105 -0.90 -12.35 9.77
N PHE A 106 -2.09 -12.74 9.33
CA PHE A 106 -2.91 -11.94 8.41
C PHE A 106 -4.33 -11.76 8.96
N GLU A 107 -4.92 -10.59 8.71
CA GLU A 107 -6.26 -10.28 9.20
C GLU A 107 -7.06 -9.44 8.20
N ALA A 108 -8.34 -9.83 8.00
CA ALA A 108 -9.25 -9.06 7.18
C ALA A 108 -9.83 -7.89 8.00
N SER A 109 -9.41 -6.67 7.68
CA SER A 109 -9.91 -5.44 8.29
C SER A 109 -9.60 -4.23 7.42
N PRO A 110 -10.46 -3.21 7.35
CA PRO A 110 -10.08 -1.90 6.83
C PRO A 110 -8.95 -1.31 7.67
N ALA A 111 -7.99 -0.64 7.01
CA ALA A 111 -6.79 -0.12 7.68
C ALA A 111 -7.12 0.90 8.78
N ASP A 112 -8.08 1.82 8.53
CA ASP A 112 -8.51 2.83 9.50
C ASP A 112 -9.24 2.22 10.72
N VAL A 113 -9.96 1.12 10.51
CA VAL A 113 -10.63 0.35 11.58
C VAL A 113 -9.60 -0.40 12.43
N TYR A 114 -8.63 -1.06 11.75
CA TYR A 114 -7.60 -1.81 12.45
C TYR A 114 -6.75 -0.93 13.36
N VAL A 115 -6.23 0.20 12.86
CA VAL A 115 -5.36 1.07 13.68
C VAL A 115 -6.07 1.70 14.87
N LYS A 116 -7.40 1.84 14.82
CA LYS A 116 -8.22 2.28 15.97
C LYS A 116 -8.37 1.21 17.03
N ASN A 117 -8.46 -0.07 16.63
CA ASN A 117 -8.90 -1.16 17.49
C ASN A 117 -7.77 -2.13 17.90
N GLU A 118 -6.57 -2.04 17.31
CA GLU A 118 -5.43 -2.88 17.70
C GLU A 118 -5.17 -2.76 19.22
N SER A 119 -5.15 -3.88 19.89
CA SER A 119 -5.05 -3.94 21.35
C SER A 119 -3.63 -3.81 21.90
N GLN A 120 -2.62 -4.09 21.06
CA GLN A 120 -1.20 -4.05 21.39
C GLN A 120 -0.41 -3.25 20.33
N PRO A 121 -0.77 -1.97 20.08
CA PRO A 121 -0.18 -1.18 19.01
C PRO A 121 1.32 -0.91 19.22
N GLU A 122 1.77 -0.90 20.49
CA GLU A 122 3.17 -0.70 20.87
C GLU A 122 4.11 -1.83 20.46
N ARG A 123 3.59 -3.01 20.09
CA ARG A 123 4.43 -4.11 19.61
C ARG A 123 5.08 -3.83 18.25
N PHE A 124 4.49 -2.96 17.42
CA PHE A 124 5.00 -2.65 16.09
C PHE A 124 6.06 -1.57 16.12
N THR A 125 7.09 -1.73 15.28
CA THR A 125 8.20 -0.78 15.16
C THR A 125 8.26 -0.12 13.78
N LYS A 126 7.76 -0.80 12.74
CA LYS A 126 7.73 -0.31 11.36
C LYS A 126 6.35 -0.54 10.74
N VAL A 127 5.95 0.37 9.87
CA VAL A 127 4.69 0.25 9.12
C VAL A 127 4.96 0.40 7.63
N ASN A 128 4.44 -0.55 6.83
CA ASN A 128 4.41 -0.48 5.38
C ASN A 128 2.98 -0.24 4.89
N CYS A 129 2.82 0.53 3.81
CA CYS A 129 1.61 0.61 2.99
C CYS A 129 2.04 0.84 1.54
N PHE A 130 2.18 -0.21 0.76
CA PHE A 130 2.70 -0.13 -0.60
C PHE A 130 1.60 -0.31 -1.66
N GLY A 131 1.41 0.72 -2.51
CA GLY A 131 0.50 0.67 -3.66
C GLY A 131 -0.98 0.69 -3.30
N SER A 132 -1.37 1.17 -2.10
CA SER A 132 -2.74 1.04 -1.61
C SER A 132 -3.34 2.31 -1.01
N LEU A 133 -2.53 3.27 -0.56
CA LEU A 133 -3.02 4.51 0.07
C LEU A 133 -3.96 5.31 -0.84
N GLN A 134 -3.82 5.18 -2.15
CA GLN A 134 -4.67 5.83 -3.15
C GLN A 134 -6.13 5.36 -3.12
N TYR A 135 -6.42 4.24 -2.50
CA TYR A 135 -7.79 3.71 -2.36
C TYR A 135 -8.49 4.21 -1.09
N LEU A 136 -7.78 4.91 -0.21
CA LEU A 136 -8.33 5.53 0.98
C LEU A 136 -8.76 6.97 0.69
N THR A 137 -9.87 7.39 1.28
CA THR A 137 -10.27 8.79 1.34
C THR A 137 -9.28 9.63 2.15
N ASN A 138 -9.32 10.95 2.06
CA ASN A 138 -8.46 11.79 2.90
C ASN A 138 -8.78 11.65 4.40
N GLU A 139 -10.05 11.40 4.74
CA GLU A 139 -10.48 11.17 6.11
C GLU A 139 -9.89 9.86 6.66
N GLU A 140 -9.97 8.76 5.90
CA GLU A 140 -9.38 7.48 6.29
C GLU A 140 -7.85 7.59 6.42
N VAL A 141 -7.17 8.28 5.49
CA VAL A 141 -5.72 8.54 5.60
C VAL A 141 -5.41 9.30 6.87
N SER A 142 -6.15 10.38 7.19
CA SER A 142 -5.96 11.14 8.44
C SER A 142 -6.15 10.26 9.67
N ILE A 143 -7.18 9.41 9.69
CA ILE A 143 -7.45 8.46 10.78
C ILE A 143 -6.27 7.50 10.95
N VAL A 144 -5.79 6.91 9.85
CA VAL A 144 -4.64 5.99 9.87
C VAL A 144 -3.42 6.69 10.43
N LEU A 145 -3.03 7.83 9.88
CA LEU A 145 -1.81 8.55 10.28
C LEU A 145 -1.87 9.05 11.73
N CYS A 146 -3.01 9.62 12.17
CA CYS A 146 -3.19 10.06 13.54
C CYS A 146 -3.12 8.90 14.55
N ASN A 147 -3.76 7.75 14.27
CA ASN A 147 -3.70 6.60 15.17
C ASN A 147 -2.31 5.97 15.18
N LEU A 148 -1.63 5.83 14.05
CA LEU A 148 -0.25 5.37 14.01
C LEU A 148 0.66 6.27 14.84
N PHE A 149 0.49 7.60 14.80
CA PHE A 149 1.28 8.52 15.60
C PHE A 149 0.97 8.44 17.08
N THR A 150 -0.30 8.42 17.47
CA THR A 150 -0.71 8.54 18.87
C THR A 150 -0.72 7.24 19.64
N ARG A 151 -1.03 6.11 18.98
CA ARG A 151 -1.20 4.81 19.63
C ARG A 151 -0.03 3.85 19.44
N PHE A 152 0.62 3.88 18.27
CA PHE A 152 1.73 2.98 17.94
C PHE A 152 3.06 3.61 18.36
N SER A 153 3.25 3.75 19.68
CA SER A 153 4.36 4.55 20.26
C SER A 153 5.76 4.12 19.85
N ASN A 154 5.95 2.83 19.52
CA ASN A 154 7.24 2.27 19.09
C ASN A 154 7.45 2.31 17.57
N VAL A 155 6.45 2.73 16.79
CA VAL A 155 6.63 2.92 15.36
C VAL A 155 7.53 4.11 15.09
N GLU A 156 8.72 3.84 14.57
CA GLU A 156 9.72 4.85 14.23
C GLU A 156 9.58 5.37 12.81
N LYS A 157 9.19 4.46 11.88
CA LYS A 157 9.06 4.78 10.46
C LYS A 157 7.78 4.19 9.88
N VAL A 158 7.14 4.98 9.01
CA VAL A 158 6.04 4.54 8.15
C VAL A 158 6.45 4.76 6.70
N PHE A 159 6.38 3.73 5.87
CA PHE A 159 6.59 3.83 4.44
C PHE A 159 5.26 3.80 3.70
N LEU A 160 5.00 4.85 2.93
CA LEU A 160 3.85 4.96 2.03
C LEU A 160 4.40 4.93 0.60
N GLY A 161 4.25 3.79 -0.06
CA GLY A 161 4.92 3.55 -1.33
C GLY A 161 4.00 3.52 -2.53
N ASN A 162 4.57 3.83 -3.71
CA ASN A 162 3.97 3.66 -5.01
C ASN A 162 2.63 4.41 -5.21
N MET A 163 2.56 5.65 -4.72
CA MET A 163 1.37 6.50 -4.82
C MET A 163 1.33 7.27 -6.15
N PRO A 164 0.18 7.40 -6.83
CA PRO A 164 0.08 8.17 -8.06
C PRO A 164 0.23 9.67 -7.78
N ASP A 165 1.18 10.32 -8.47
CA ASP A 165 1.48 11.75 -8.36
C ASP A 165 0.57 12.57 -9.28
N LYS A 166 -0.30 13.40 -8.67
CA LYS A 166 -1.23 14.26 -9.41
C LYS A 166 -0.51 15.25 -10.35
N ASN A 167 0.74 15.61 -10.06
CA ASN A 167 1.52 16.47 -10.95
C ASN A 167 2.09 15.73 -12.17
N SER A 168 1.98 14.39 -12.21
CA SER A 168 2.55 13.53 -13.24
C SER A 168 1.51 12.70 -14.00
N TYR A 169 0.21 12.99 -13.83
CA TYR A 169 -0.88 12.19 -14.41
C TYR A 169 -0.81 12.06 -15.93
N LEU A 170 -0.33 13.08 -16.66
CA LEU A 170 -0.16 13.05 -18.11
C LEU A 170 0.82 11.95 -18.57
N SER A 171 1.77 11.57 -17.73
CA SER A 171 2.69 10.47 -18.03
C SER A 171 1.99 9.11 -18.04
N PHE A 172 0.87 8.98 -17.34
CA PHE A 172 0.02 7.78 -17.32
C PHE A 172 -1.08 7.83 -18.40
N TYR A 173 -1.81 8.96 -18.48
CA TYR A 173 -2.91 9.17 -19.42
C TYR A 173 -2.40 9.75 -20.74
N LYS A 174 -1.59 8.98 -21.47
CA LYS A 174 -0.87 9.47 -22.67
C LYS A 174 -1.78 10.02 -23.77
N ASP A 175 -2.98 9.43 -23.93
CA ASP A 175 -3.86 9.66 -25.09
C ASP A 175 -5.14 10.42 -24.72
N ARG A 176 -5.31 10.81 -23.46
CA ARG A 176 -6.46 11.61 -22.99
C ARG A 176 -6.13 12.42 -21.75
N GLU A 177 -6.86 13.49 -21.57
CA GLU A 177 -6.85 14.27 -20.33
C GLU A 177 -7.96 13.77 -19.40
N PRO A 178 -7.64 13.27 -18.18
CA PRO A 178 -8.64 12.87 -17.21
C PRO A 178 -9.33 14.09 -16.62
N THR A 179 -10.58 13.93 -16.20
CA THR A 179 -11.29 14.97 -15.45
C THR A 179 -10.76 15.04 -14.02
N GLU A 180 -10.96 16.19 -13.37
CA GLU A 180 -10.62 16.36 -11.95
C GLU A 180 -11.38 15.35 -11.05
N THR A 181 -12.60 14.99 -11.42
CA THR A 181 -13.38 13.95 -10.73
C THR A 181 -12.69 12.59 -10.80
N GLU A 182 -12.19 12.20 -11.99
CA GLU A 182 -11.45 10.93 -12.15
C GLU A 182 -10.16 10.91 -11.34
N LEU A 183 -9.43 12.03 -11.29
CA LEU A 183 -8.18 12.12 -10.51
C LEU A 183 -8.44 12.05 -8.99
N ASN A 184 -9.62 12.42 -8.53
CA ASN A 184 -10.01 12.40 -7.13
C ASN A 184 -10.80 11.16 -6.70
N ASP A 185 -11.09 10.23 -7.63
CA ASP A 185 -11.88 9.04 -7.35
C ASP A 185 -10.99 7.89 -6.83
N ASN A 186 -11.17 7.53 -5.58
CA ASN A 186 -10.48 6.41 -4.93
C ASN A 186 -11.05 5.02 -5.31
N ASN A 187 -12.14 4.97 -6.09
CA ASN A 187 -12.77 3.72 -6.50
C ASN A 187 -12.34 3.25 -7.90
N THR A 188 -11.42 3.94 -8.56
CA THR A 188 -10.86 3.51 -9.84
C THR A 188 -9.74 2.48 -9.65
N ALA A 189 -9.36 1.77 -10.70
CA ALA A 189 -8.28 0.77 -10.64
C ALA A 189 -6.91 1.37 -10.25
N ILE A 190 -6.67 2.66 -10.52
CA ILE A 190 -5.45 3.36 -10.12
C ILE A 190 -5.63 4.12 -8.80
N GLY A 191 -6.87 4.36 -8.38
CA GLY A 191 -7.23 5.12 -7.20
C GLY A 191 -7.04 6.64 -7.35
N LYS A 192 -7.14 7.33 -6.23
CA LYS A 192 -7.01 8.78 -6.12
C LYS A 192 -5.57 9.24 -6.32
N TRP A 193 -5.41 10.24 -7.19
CA TRP A 193 -4.14 10.94 -7.38
C TRP A 193 -3.97 12.04 -6.34
N ARG A 194 -2.81 12.09 -5.69
CA ARG A 194 -2.47 13.12 -4.71
C ARG A 194 -1.19 13.84 -5.11
N THR A 195 -1.11 15.11 -4.78
CA THR A 195 0.18 15.82 -4.80
C THR A 195 1.00 15.45 -3.54
N LYS A 196 2.32 15.61 -3.61
CA LYS A 196 3.20 15.52 -2.44
C LYS A 196 2.79 16.51 -1.35
N SER A 197 2.35 17.71 -1.74
CA SER A 197 1.89 18.75 -0.80
C SER A 197 0.61 18.32 -0.04
N GLU A 198 -0.36 17.70 -0.72
CA GLU A 198 -1.58 17.20 -0.07
C GLU A 198 -1.26 16.10 0.95
N LEU A 199 -0.42 15.14 0.59
CA LEU A 199 0.00 14.08 1.52
C LEU A 199 0.84 14.64 2.67
N GLY A 200 1.78 15.56 2.37
CA GLY A 200 2.61 16.21 3.39
C GLY A 200 1.79 16.96 4.43
N ARG A 201 0.73 17.66 3.99
CA ARG A 201 -0.20 18.32 4.92
C ARG A 201 -0.91 17.31 5.84
N LEU A 202 -1.45 16.21 5.29
CA LEU A 202 -2.10 15.16 6.09
C LEU A 202 -1.14 14.53 7.09
N ALA A 203 0.11 14.27 6.68
CA ALA A 203 1.14 13.70 7.55
C ALA A 203 1.54 14.68 8.67
N ASN A 204 1.79 15.94 8.34
CA ASN A 204 2.18 16.96 9.31
C ASN A 204 1.05 17.27 10.33
N GLU A 205 -0.21 17.31 9.87
CA GLU A 205 -1.38 17.47 10.75
C GLU A 205 -1.52 16.31 11.75
N ALA A 206 -1.07 15.11 11.38
CA ALA A 206 -1.01 13.94 12.25
C ALA A 206 0.22 13.89 13.16
N GLY A 207 1.18 14.80 13.00
CA GLY A 207 2.41 14.92 13.80
C GLY A 207 3.67 14.34 13.16
N TRP A 208 3.57 13.74 11.98
CA TRP A 208 4.70 13.13 11.28
C TRP A 208 5.56 14.15 10.53
N GLN A 209 6.88 13.97 10.55
CA GLN A 209 7.78 14.54 9.56
C GLN A 209 7.72 13.68 8.29
N VAL A 210 7.83 14.27 7.10
CA VAL A 210 7.72 13.55 5.84
C VAL A 210 8.89 13.85 4.91
N GLU A 211 9.49 12.79 4.40
CA GLU A 211 10.46 12.83 3.30
C GLU A 211 9.87 12.14 2.07
N PHE A 212 9.91 12.83 0.92
CA PHE A 212 9.43 12.26 -0.34
C PHE A 212 10.58 11.66 -1.14
N THR A 213 10.39 10.42 -1.57
CA THR A 213 11.36 9.69 -2.39
C THR A 213 10.71 9.21 -3.69
N ALA A 214 11.53 8.68 -4.59
CA ALA A 214 11.08 8.08 -5.84
C ALA A 214 11.46 6.60 -5.89
N MET A 215 10.78 5.83 -6.74
CA MET A 215 11.23 4.50 -7.11
C MET A 215 12.53 4.58 -7.94
N PRO A 216 13.35 3.52 -7.94
CA PRO A 216 14.57 3.46 -8.76
C PRO A 216 14.33 3.77 -10.22
N ALA A 217 15.40 4.18 -10.92
CA ALA A 217 15.32 4.62 -12.32
C ALA A 217 14.71 3.56 -13.25
N ASP A 218 14.93 2.29 -12.97
CA ASP A 218 14.48 1.15 -13.78
C ASP A 218 13.09 0.62 -13.40
N PHE A 219 12.44 1.24 -12.39
CA PHE A 219 11.09 0.85 -12.01
C PHE A 219 10.06 1.26 -13.08
N TYR A 220 9.22 0.32 -13.50
CA TYR A 220 8.29 0.49 -14.63
C TYR A 220 7.31 1.65 -14.48
N ALA A 221 6.90 1.98 -13.26
CA ALA A 221 5.90 3.02 -12.97
C ALA A 221 6.49 4.32 -12.38
N LYS A 222 7.82 4.47 -12.32
CA LYS A 222 8.52 5.60 -11.67
C LYS A 222 8.08 6.98 -12.14
N HIS A 223 7.67 7.10 -13.40
CA HIS A 223 7.41 8.37 -14.05
C HIS A 223 6.10 9.06 -13.62
N TYR A 224 5.22 8.35 -12.90
CA TYR A 224 3.97 8.90 -12.37
C TYR A 224 3.71 8.51 -10.90
N ARG A 225 4.71 7.98 -10.21
CA ARG A 225 4.59 7.52 -8.82
C ARG A 225 5.62 8.17 -7.91
N PHE A 226 5.27 8.34 -6.64
CA PHE A 226 6.18 8.75 -5.58
C PHE A 226 5.99 7.93 -4.32
N ASN A 227 6.95 8.02 -3.42
CA ASN A 227 6.91 7.42 -2.10
C ASN A 227 7.05 8.51 -1.03
N ALA A 228 6.65 8.19 0.20
CA ALA A 228 6.90 8.99 1.38
C ALA A 228 7.39 8.11 2.53
N VAL A 229 8.40 8.58 3.23
CA VAL A 229 8.86 8.04 4.51
C VAL A 229 8.45 9.01 5.59
N LEU A 230 7.69 8.52 6.57
CA LEU A 230 7.26 9.32 7.71
C LEU A 230 8.10 8.93 8.92
N THR A 231 8.54 9.94 9.69
CA THR A 231 9.28 9.78 10.94
C THR A 231 8.70 10.67 12.03
N ARG A 232 8.98 10.33 13.30
CA ARG A 232 8.58 11.16 14.45
C ARG A 232 9.46 12.37 14.61
#